data_34ba2987fc30e47160c97a2f7a3e4af1
#
_entry.id   34ba2987fc30e47160c97a2f7a3e4af1
#
_cell.length_a   1.000
_cell.length_b   1.000
_cell.length_c   1.000
_cell.angle_alpha   90.00
_cell.angle_beta   90.00
_cell.angle_gamma   90.00
#
_symmetry.space_group_name_H-M   'P 1'
#
loop_
_entity.id
_entity.type
_entity.pdbx_description
1 polymer ?
#
loop_
_entity_poly.entity_id
_entity_poly.type
_entity_poly.pdbx_seq_one_letter_code
_entity_poly.pdbx_strand_id
1 'polypeptide(L)'
;DRFKAIRNIATGTLRISASDTNITHFLMRYIKKYHELYPNVTISLKNSTSKETIDLIKQNKADVGLINLPVYDKDILLTGQTGEVEDIFVACDKYDNLFNKTIELKDIPNYPVLMLDNSTATSKEIYNFFESLNITVVPEFEVGSVEMLVEMAKNGLGIACIPRRYI
;
A
#
# COMPACT_ATOMS: atom_id res chain seq x y z
N ASP A 1 0.12 -20.69 35.07
CA ASP A 1 -0.26 -20.95 33.71
C ASP A 1 0.96 -20.83 32.79
N ARG A 2 1.45 -21.98 32.28
CA ARG A 2 2.70 -22.12 31.52
C ARG A 2 2.76 -21.21 30.29
N PHE A 3 1.62 -20.97 29.64
CA PHE A 3 1.51 -20.06 28.48
C PHE A 3 1.67 -18.58 28.86
N LYS A 4 1.18 -18.14 30.03
CA LYS A 4 1.43 -16.79 30.54
C LYS A 4 2.90 -16.57 30.89
N ALA A 5 3.58 -17.59 31.45
CA ALA A 5 4.99 -17.52 31.76
C ALA A 5 5.85 -17.37 30.50
N ILE A 6 5.56 -18.13 29.44
CA ILE A 6 6.28 -18.05 28.16
C ILE A 6 6.10 -16.67 27.51
N ARG A 7 4.92 -16.07 27.56
CA ARG A 7 4.65 -14.71 27.04
C ARG A 7 5.46 -13.63 27.73
N ASN A 8 5.66 -13.75 29.04
CA ASN A 8 6.43 -12.77 29.82
C ASN A 8 7.95 -12.91 29.66
N ILE A 9 8.41 -14.05 29.13
CA ILE A 9 9.86 -14.32 28.90
C ILE A 9 10.28 -13.89 27.48
N ALA A 10 9.33 -13.81 26.53
CA ALA A 10 9.64 -13.40 25.17
C ALA A 10 10.13 -11.94 25.18
N THR A 11 11.38 -11.74 24.79
CA THR A 11 12.05 -10.43 24.66
C THR A 11 12.74 -10.34 23.31
N GLY A 12 13.17 -9.15 22.95
CA GLY A 12 13.87 -8.90 21.70
C GLY A 12 13.12 -7.92 20.80
N THR A 13 13.48 -7.91 19.53
CA THR A 13 12.89 -6.99 18.55
C THR A 13 12.31 -7.78 17.36
N LEU A 14 11.06 -7.56 17.06
CA LEU A 14 10.40 -8.00 15.82
C LEU A 14 10.47 -6.85 14.80
N ARG A 15 11.20 -7.05 13.72
CA ARG A 15 11.40 -6.05 12.66
C ARG A 15 10.44 -6.36 11.49
N ILE A 16 9.52 -5.45 11.22
CA ILE A 16 8.51 -5.59 10.17
C ILE A 16 8.71 -4.49 9.13
N SER A 17 8.72 -4.86 7.85
CA SER A 17 8.78 -3.93 6.73
C SER A 17 7.54 -4.06 5.87
N ALA A 18 6.90 -2.94 5.56
CA ALA A 18 5.73 -2.86 4.70
C ALA A 18 5.50 -1.40 4.25
N SER A 19 4.65 -1.18 3.25
CA SER A 19 4.19 0.18 2.94
C SER A 19 3.31 0.73 4.07
N ASP A 20 3.25 2.06 4.19
CA ASP A 20 2.37 2.78 5.13
C ASP A 20 0.91 2.31 5.02
N THR A 21 0.39 2.19 3.81
CA THR A 21 -0.94 1.62 3.53
C THR A 21 -1.13 0.24 4.19
N ASN A 22 -0.18 -0.66 3.98
CA ASN A 22 -0.25 -2.01 4.54
C ASN A 22 -0.09 -2.01 6.06
N ILE A 23 0.74 -1.13 6.61
CA ILE A 23 0.90 -0.98 8.06
C ILE A 23 -0.41 -0.48 8.66
N THR A 24 -0.94 0.64 8.15
CA THR A 24 -2.09 1.33 8.73
C THR A 24 -3.38 0.52 8.58
N HIS A 25 -3.66 0.03 7.37
CA HIS A 25 -4.97 -0.57 7.07
C HIS A 25 -5.03 -2.08 7.24
N PHE A 26 -3.88 -2.76 7.35
CA PHE A 26 -3.85 -4.20 7.54
C PHE A 26 -3.12 -4.64 8.81
N LEU A 27 -1.85 -4.26 8.98
CA LEU A 27 -1.02 -4.80 10.06
C LEU A 27 -1.41 -4.28 11.44
N MET A 28 -1.94 -3.07 11.56
CA MET A 28 -2.17 -2.41 12.84
C MET A 28 -2.99 -3.26 13.82
N ARG A 29 -4.03 -3.95 13.35
CA ARG A 29 -4.86 -4.85 14.19
C ARG A 29 -4.07 -6.05 14.73
N TYR A 30 -3.12 -6.56 13.94
CA TYR A 30 -2.29 -7.70 14.35
C TYR A 30 -1.17 -7.24 15.28
N ILE A 31 -0.57 -6.08 15.01
CA ILE A 31 0.45 -5.45 15.85
C ILE A 31 -0.11 -5.20 17.25
N LYS A 32 -1.30 -4.62 17.36
CA LYS A 32 -1.98 -4.42 18.64
C LYS A 32 -2.12 -5.72 19.41
N LYS A 33 -2.69 -6.75 18.77
CA LYS A 33 -2.88 -8.07 19.40
C LYS A 33 -1.56 -8.73 19.79
N TYR A 34 -0.54 -8.62 18.93
CA TYR A 34 0.78 -9.16 19.22
C TYR A 34 1.43 -8.48 20.41
N HIS A 35 1.37 -7.16 20.48
CA HIS A 35 1.91 -6.39 21.61
C HIS A 35 1.20 -6.71 22.94
N GLU A 36 -0.13 -6.91 22.92
CA GLU A 36 -0.88 -7.36 24.10
C GLU A 36 -0.44 -8.75 24.57
N LEU A 37 -0.07 -9.64 23.64
CA LEU A 37 0.39 -10.99 23.95
C LEU A 37 1.87 -11.04 24.38
N TYR A 38 2.72 -10.15 23.85
CA TYR A 38 4.17 -10.13 24.06
C TYR A 38 4.65 -8.71 24.39
N PRO A 39 4.30 -8.18 25.59
CA PRO A 39 4.54 -6.78 25.92
C PRO A 39 6.03 -6.41 26.04
N ASN A 40 6.91 -7.40 26.23
CA ASN A 40 8.35 -7.19 26.35
C ASN A 40 9.10 -7.29 25.01
N VAL A 41 8.37 -7.54 23.90
CA VAL A 41 8.96 -7.53 22.56
C VAL A 41 8.82 -6.14 21.97
N THR A 42 9.94 -5.56 21.56
CA THR A 42 9.96 -4.31 20.80
C THR A 42 9.52 -4.58 19.37
N ILE A 43 8.56 -3.82 18.85
CA ILE A 43 8.14 -3.89 17.46
C ILE A 43 8.76 -2.73 16.71
N SER A 44 9.61 -3.03 15.72
CA SER A 44 10.20 -2.05 14.81
C SER A 44 9.49 -2.09 13.47
N LEU A 45 8.83 -0.99 13.09
CA LEU A 45 8.13 -0.86 11.82
C LEU A 45 8.95 0.00 10.87
N LYS A 46 9.15 -0.48 9.66
CA LYS A 46 9.79 0.29 8.60
C LYS A 46 8.83 0.47 7.44
N ASN A 47 8.54 1.73 7.11
CA ASN A 47 7.84 2.07 5.88
C ASN A 47 8.78 1.88 4.69
N SER A 48 8.39 1.05 3.73
CA SER A 48 9.21 0.68 2.57
C SER A 48 8.32 0.23 1.42
N THR A 49 8.78 0.44 0.21
CA THR A 49 8.17 -0.16 -0.99
C THR A 49 8.29 -1.69 -0.96
N SER A 50 7.52 -2.39 -1.80
CA SER A 50 7.62 -3.87 -1.91
C SER A 50 9.04 -4.31 -2.26
N LYS A 51 9.73 -3.60 -3.16
CA LYS A 51 11.11 -3.90 -3.54
C LYS A 51 12.07 -3.73 -2.37
N GLU A 52 12.02 -2.60 -1.68
CA GLU A 52 12.87 -2.34 -0.51
C GLU A 52 12.60 -3.34 0.62
N THR A 53 11.33 -3.74 0.81
CA THR A 53 10.96 -4.77 1.80
C THR A 53 11.64 -6.10 1.48
N ILE A 54 11.64 -6.53 0.22
CA ILE A 54 12.34 -7.72 -0.22
C ILE A 54 13.83 -7.62 0.06
N ASP A 55 14.46 -6.49 -0.29
CA ASP A 55 15.88 -6.26 -0.05
C ASP A 55 16.23 -6.31 1.46
N LEU A 56 15.35 -5.76 2.31
CA LEU A 56 15.52 -5.81 3.76
C LEU A 56 15.43 -7.23 4.33
N ILE A 57 14.52 -8.06 3.82
CA ILE A 57 14.42 -9.48 4.18
C ILE A 57 15.69 -10.23 3.77
N LYS A 58 16.14 -10.07 2.51
CA LYS A 58 17.37 -10.72 2.01
C LYS A 58 18.61 -10.33 2.82
N GLN A 59 18.65 -9.09 3.29
CA GLN A 59 19.75 -8.58 4.11
C GLN A 59 19.61 -8.91 5.62
N ASN A 60 18.62 -9.69 6.03
CA ASN A 60 18.29 -9.96 7.44
C ASN A 60 18.07 -8.68 8.28
N LYS A 61 17.61 -7.60 7.66
CA LYS A 61 17.25 -6.33 8.30
C LYS A 61 15.77 -6.22 8.66
N ALA A 62 14.93 -7.10 8.11
CA ALA A 62 13.56 -7.32 8.53
C ALA A 62 13.32 -8.82 8.72
N ASP A 63 12.48 -9.17 9.69
CA ASP A 63 12.12 -10.54 10.03
C ASP A 63 10.85 -10.95 9.27
N VAL A 64 9.95 -9.99 9.02
CA VAL A 64 8.69 -10.17 8.28
C VAL A 64 8.50 -9.00 7.33
N GLY A 65 8.03 -9.30 6.12
CA GLY A 65 7.64 -8.30 5.12
C GLY A 65 6.20 -8.50 4.66
N LEU A 66 5.47 -7.39 4.48
CA LEU A 66 4.18 -7.39 3.78
C LEU A 66 4.32 -6.55 2.51
N ILE A 67 4.06 -7.18 1.38
CA ILE A 67 4.29 -6.61 0.05
C ILE A 67 3.04 -6.73 -0.81
N ASN A 68 2.91 -5.85 -1.80
CA ASN A 68 1.91 -5.97 -2.83
C ASN A 68 2.42 -6.87 -3.95
N LEU A 69 1.55 -7.75 -4.45
CA LEU A 69 1.83 -8.59 -5.61
C LEU A 69 1.45 -7.85 -6.91
N PRO A 70 2.01 -8.25 -8.04
CA PRO A 70 2.92 -9.37 -8.26
C PRO A 70 4.38 -9.10 -7.85
N VAL A 71 5.10 -10.16 -7.51
CA VAL A 71 6.53 -10.15 -7.24
C VAL A 71 7.21 -11.28 -8.01
N TYR A 72 8.29 -10.96 -8.69
CA TYR A 72 9.05 -11.88 -9.53
C TYR A 72 10.45 -12.17 -8.96
N ASP A 73 10.54 -12.31 -7.65
CA ASP A 73 11.80 -12.61 -6.96
C ASP A 73 11.81 -14.08 -6.50
N LYS A 74 12.73 -14.88 -7.05
CA LYS A 74 12.80 -16.33 -6.81
C LYS A 74 13.42 -16.69 -5.45
N ASP A 75 14.10 -15.74 -4.82
CA ASP A 75 14.81 -15.96 -3.55
C ASP A 75 13.93 -15.64 -2.34
N ILE A 76 12.66 -15.26 -2.57
CA ILE A 76 11.70 -14.93 -1.53
C ILE A 76 10.64 -16.02 -1.42
N LEU A 77 10.42 -16.50 -0.19
CA LEU A 77 9.31 -17.38 0.14
C LEU A 77 8.09 -16.55 0.53
N LEU A 78 7.03 -16.64 -0.26
CA LEU A 78 5.72 -16.13 0.12
C LEU A 78 5.03 -17.11 1.05
N THR A 79 4.85 -16.74 2.31
CA THR A 79 4.26 -17.62 3.34
C THR A 79 2.74 -17.61 3.34
N GLY A 80 2.13 -16.63 2.68
CA GLY A 80 0.67 -16.53 2.56
C GLY A 80 0.24 -15.28 1.82
N GLN A 81 -1.02 -15.28 1.39
CA GLN A 81 -1.71 -14.14 0.82
C GLN A 81 -2.74 -13.61 1.82
N THR A 82 -2.80 -12.30 1.99
CA THR A 82 -3.63 -11.66 3.02
C THR A 82 -4.95 -11.11 2.52
N GLY A 83 -5.09 -10.93 1.21
CA GLY A 83 -6.28 -10.42 0.55
C GLY A 83 -5.95 -9.72 -0.76
N GLU A 84 -6.99 -9.16 -1.37
CA GLU A 84 -6.91 -8.36 -2.60
C GLU A 84 -6.94 -6.87 -2.28
N VAL A 85 -6.32 -6.08 -3.16
CA VAL A 85 -6.39 -4.62 -3.13
C VAL A 85 -7.23 -4.19 -4.32
N GLU A 86 -8.27 -3.42 -4.06
CA GLU A 86 -9.09 -2.79 -5.09
C GLU A 86 -8.72 -1.31 -5.15
N ASP A 87 -8.27 -0.86 -6.31
CA ASP A 87 -8.00 0.55 -6.57
C ASP A 87 -9.22 1.21 -7.22
N ILE A 88 -9.50 2.45 -6.80
CA ILE A 88 -10.63 3.24 -7.28
C ILE A 88 -10.16 4.64 -7.62
N PHE A 89 -10.92 5.31 -8.51
CA PHE A 89 -10.74 6.74 -8.76
C PHE A 89 -11.56 7.56 -7.78
N VAL A 90 -10.94 8.60 -7.23
CA VAL A 90 -11.57 9.57 -6.34
C VAL A 90 -11.30 10.98 -6.83
N ALA A 91 -12.25 11.88 -6.60
CA ALA A 91 -12.17 13.29 -6.90
C ALA A 91 -13.03 14.09 -5.94
N CYS A 92 -12.84 15.40 -5.86
CA CYS A 92 -13.72 16.30 -5.11
C CYS A 92 -14.86 16.84 -5.98
N ASP A 93 -15.76 17.62 -5.35
CA ASP A 93 -16.97 18.19 -5.98
C ASP A 93 -16.69 19.10 -7.17
N LYS A 94 -15.46 19.58 -7.35
CA LYS A 94 -15.05 20.30 -8.58
C LYS A 94 -15.26 19.45 -9.83
N TYR A 95 -15.27 18.14 -9.69
CA TYR A 95 -15.48 17.15 -10.75
C TYR A 95 -16.85 16.48 -10.62
N ASP A 96 -17.87 17.20 -10.14
CA ASP A 96 -19.24 16.69 -9.93
C ASP A 96 -19.86 16.11 -11.20
N ASN A 97 -19.45 16.61 -12.38
CA ASN A 97 -19.84 16.06 -13.66
C ASN A 97 -19.41 14.60 -13.88
N LEU A 98 -18.51 14.07 -13.07
CA LEU A 98 -18.05 12.67 -13.08
C LEU A 98 -18.88 11.78 -12.14
N PHE A 99 -19.56 12.35 -11.16
CA PHE A 99 -20.41 11.60 -10.24
C PHE A 99 -21.74 11.26 -10.90
N ASN A 100 -22.37 10.18 -10.46
CA ASN A 100 -23.68 9.70 -10.93
C ASN A 100 -23.72 9.24 -12.40
N LYS A 101 -22.57 8.98 -13.03
CA LYS A 101 -22.48 8.37 -14.36
C LYS A 101 -21.32 7.37 -14.41
N THR A 102 -21.42 6.42 -15.33
CA THR A 102 -20.29 5.55 -15.66
C THR A 102 -19.31 6.34 -16.52
N ILE A 103 -18.05 6.32 -16.12
CA ILE A 103 -16.94 6.92 -16.87
C ILE A 103 -16.14 5.77 -17.47
N GLU A 104 -15.87 5.85 -18.75
CA GLU A 104 -15.00 4.88 -19.38
C GLU A 104 -13.54 5.19 -19.05
N LEU A 105 -12.74 4.15 -18.84
CA LEU A 105 -11.31 4.32 -18.50
C LEU A 105 -10.54 5.14 -19.53
N LYS A 106 -10.93 5.05 -20.80
CA LYS A 106 -10.32 5.85 -21.89
C LYS A 106 -10.52 7.37 -21.73
N ASP A 107 -11.50 7.79 -20.92
CA ASP A 107 -11.80 9.20 -20.68
C ASP A 107 -10.99 9.78 -19.51
N ILE A 108 -10.37 8.93 -18.67
CA ILE A 108 -9.55 9.35 -17.53
C ILE A 108 -8.41 10.31 -17.93
N PRO A 109 -7.66 10.07 -19.02
CA PRO A 109 -6.60 10.98 -19.45
C PRO A 109 -7.07 12.40 -19.85
N ASN A 110 -8.37 12.63 -19.99
CA ASN A 110 -8.91 13.96 -20.26
C ASN A 110 -8.97 14.87 -19.01
N TYR A 111 -8.62 14.33 -17.86
CA TYR A 111 -8.61 15.02 -16.57
C TYR A 111 -7.19 15.08 -16.01
N PRO A 112 -6.88 16.04 -15.13
CA PRO A 112 -5.64 16.01 -14.36
C PRO A 112 -5.60 14.72 -13.53
N VAL A 113 -4.63 13.83 -13.81
CA VAL A 113 -4.48 12.55 -13.11
C VAL A 113 -3.38 12.69 -12.07
N LEU A 114 -3.67 12.21 -10.87
CA LEU A 114 -2.75 12.16 -9.74
C LEU A 114 -2.36 10.70 -9.51
N MET A 115 -1.07 10.40 -9.51
CA MET A 115 -0.56 9.03 -9.40
C MET A 115 0.49 8.90 -8.31
N LEU A 116 0.66 7.68 -7.82
CA LEU A 116 1.83 7.33 -7.02
C LEU A 116 3.08 7.35 -7.91
N ASP A 117 4.21 7.68 -7.28
CA ASP A 117 5.53 7.59 -7.89
C ASP A 117 5.73 6.23 -8.58
N ASN A 118 6.30 6.25 -9.78
CA ASN A 118 6.50 5.07 -10.63
C ASN A 118 7.48 4.03 -10.05
N SER A 119 8.13 4.32 -8.93
CA SER A 119 8.96 3.33 -8.23
C SER A 119 8.13 2.30 -7.44
N THR A 120 6.85 2.57 -7.16
CA THR A 120 5.99 1.69 -6.38
C THR A 120 5.44 0.52 -7.22
N ALA A 121 5.21 -0.64 -6.59
CA ALA A 121 4.57 -1.77 -7.25
C ALA A 121 3.13 -1.43 -7.69
N THR A 122 2.38 -0.73 -6.85
CA THR A 122 1.00 -0.32 -7.14
C THR A 122 0.93 0.58 -8.37
N SER A 123 1.80 1.60 -8.45
CA SER A 123 1.83 2.49 -9.61
C SER A 123 2.11 1.72 -10.90
N LYS A 124 3.10 0.83 -10.89
CA LYS A 124 3.44 0.00 -12.05
C LYS A 124 2.27 -0.85 -12.52
N GLU A 125 1.54 -1.48 -11.60
CA GLU A 125 0.37 -2.30 -11.95
C GLU A 125 -0.74 -1.44 -12.59
N ILE A 126 -0.98 -0.25 -12.07
CA ILE A 126 -1.96 0.68 -12.65
C ILE A 126 -1.54 1.11 -14.05
N TYR A 127 -0.27 1.47 -14.25
CA TYR A 127 0.23 1.81 -15.60
C TYR A 127 0.13 0.62 -16.56
N ASN A 128 0.58 -0.57 -16.16
CA ASN A 128 0.47 -1.79 -16.97
C ASN A 128 -0.99 -2.10 -17.34
N PHE A 129 -1.92 -1.87 -16.41
CA PHE A 129 -3.34 -2.05 -16.67
C PHE A 129 -3.83 -1.10 -17.76
N PHE A 130 -3.53 0.19 -17.68
CA PHE A 130 -3.91 1.16 -18.70
C PHE A 130 -3.25 0.86 -20.06
N GLU A 131 -1.97 0.50 -20.07
CA GLU A 131 -1.26 0.08 -21.29
C GLU A 131 -1.92 -1.14 -21.94
N SER A 132 -2.37 -2.12 -21.16
CA SER A 132 -3.07 -3.31 -21.67
C SER A 132 -4.38 -2.98 -22.41
N LEU A 133 -4.97 -1.83 -22.09
CA LEU A 133 -6.15 -1.28 -22.73
C LEU A 133 -5.82 -0.28 -23.88
N ASN A 134 -4.54 -0.12 -24.22
CA ASN A 134 -4.03 0.90 -25.14
C ASN A 134 -4.40 2.35 -24.73
N ILE A 135 -4.45 2.61 -23.42
CA ILE A 135 -4.71 3.93 -22.85
C ILE A 135 -3.38 4.45 -22.27
N THR A 136 -2.95 5.63 -22.74
CA THR A 136 -1.78 6.32 -22.18
C THR A 136 -2.25 7.31 -21.13
N VAL A 137 -1.75 7.14 -19.91
CA VAL A 137 -1.97 8.08 -18.79
C VAL A 137 -0.67 8.84 -18.54
N VAL A 138 -0.74 10.15 -18.63
CA VAL A 138 0.36 11.03 -18.22
C VAL A 138 -0.10 11.78 -16.97
N PRO A 139 0.46 11.49 -15.79
CA PRO A 139 0.04 12.14 -14.57
C PRO A 139 0.46 13.62 -14.57
N GLU A 140 -0.39 14.46 -14.01
CA GLU A 140 -0.03 15.87 -13.75
C GLU A 140 0.79 16.00 -12.46
N PHE A 141 0.58 15.07 -11.52
CA PHE A 141 1.36 14.98 -10.28
C PHE A 141 1.70 13.53 -9.97
N GLU A 142 2.94 13.30 -9.58
CA GLU A 142 3.43 12.04 -9.01
C GLU A 142 3.89 12.28 -7.56
N VAL A 143 3.41 11.46 -6.63
CA VAL A 143 3.68 11.62 -5.19
C VAL A 143 4.05 10.29 -4.53
N GLY A 144 4.73 10.39 -3.40
CA GLY A 144 5.28 9.22 -2.69
C GLY A 144 4.28 8.50 -1.77
N SER A 145 3.09 9.04 -1.49
CA SER A 145 2.13 8.41 -0.59
C SER A 145 0.68 8.57 -1.02
N VAL A 146 -0.15 7.61 -0.63
CA VAL A 146 -1.59 7.63 -0.93
C VAL A 146 -2.30 8.75 -0.16
N GLU A 147 -1.85 9.04 1.06
CA GLU A 147 -2.38 10.16 1.85
C GLU A 147 -2.24 11.49 1.11
N MET A 148 -1.10 11.72 0.45
CA MET A 148 -0.90 12.91 -0.38
C MET A 148 -1.85 12.93 -1.57
N LEU A 149 -2.06 11.80 -2.24
CA LEU A 149 -3.03 11.68 -3.34
C LEU A 149 -4.44 12.07 -2.87
N VAL A 150 -4.87 11.54 -1.72
CA VAL A 150 -6.18 11.84 -1.13
C VAL A 150 -6.32 13.34 -0.84
N GLU A 151 -5.33 13.95 -0.20
CA GLU A 151 -5.37 15.37 0.10
C GLU A 151 -5.35 16.25 -1.16
N MET A 152 -4.59 15.87 -2.18
CA MET A 152 -4.56 16.58 -3.45
C MET A 152 -5.91 16.47 -4.19
N ALA A 153 -6.53 15.29 -4.21
CA ALA A 153 -7.84 15.09 -4.79
C ALA A 153 -8.91 15.92 -4.07
N LYS A 154 -8.92 15.93 -2.73
CA LYS A 154 -9.82 16.78 -1.91
C LYS A 154 -9.67 18.26 -2.22
N ASN A 155 -8.45 18.71 -2.51
CA ASN A 155 -8.16 20.11 -2.87
C ASN A 155 -8.41 20.42 -4.36
N GLY A 156 -8.97 19.49 -5.12
CA GLY A 156 -9.38 19.71 -6.51
C GLY A 156 -8.25 19.79 -7.52
N LEU A 157 -7.08 19.23 -7.19
CA LEU A 157 -5.93 19.22 -8.09
C LEU A 157 -6.06 18.20 -9.21
N GLY A 158 -6.93 17.18 -9.04
CA GLY A 158 -7.14 16.16 -10.05
C GLY A 158 -7.96 14.97 -9.56
N ILE A 159 -7.94 13.92 -10.37
CA ILE A 159 -8.52 12.61 -10.08
C ILE A 159 -7.40 11.71 -9.60
N ALA A 160 -7.53 11.11 -8.42
CA ALA A 160 -6.53 10.20 -7.86
C ALA A 160 -6.97 8.74 -7.96
N CYS A 161 -6.06 7.85 -8.33
CA CYS A 161 -6.24 6.40 -8.21
C CYS A 161 -5.67 5.94 -6.87
N ILE A 162 -6.53 5.40 -6.00
CA ILE A 162 -6.15 5.02 -4.63
C ILE A 162 -6.81 3.70 -4.21
N PRO A 163 -6.21 2.96 -3.26
CA PRO A 163 -6.87 1.79 -2.68
C PRO A 163 -8.19 2.17 -2.00
N ARG A 164 -9.27 1.42 -2.29
CA ARG A 164 -10.62 1.66 -1.73
C ARG A 164 -10.65 1.81 -0.21
N ARG A 165 -9.73 1.17 0.49
CA ARG A 165 -9.64 1.22 1.97
C ARG A 165 -9.33 2.61 2.55
N TYR A 166 -9.07 3.60 1.69
CA TYR A 166 -8.84 4.99 2.10
C TYR A 166 -10.11 5.85 2.17
N ILE A 167 -11.27 5.28 1.82
CA ILE A 167 -12.58 5.93 1.92
C ILE A 167 -13.53 5.20 2.85
#